data_c660d839f1ec31f302e9b0a35166bf74
#
_entry.id   c660d839f1ec31f302e9b0a35166bf74
#
_cell.length_a   1.000
_cell.length_b   1.000
_cell.length_c   1.000
_cell.angle_alpha   90.00
_cell.angle_beta   90.00
_cell.angle_gamma   90.00
#
_symmetry.space_group_name_H-M   'P 1'
#
loop_
_entity.id
_entity.type
_entity.pdbx_description
1 polymer ?
#
loop_
_entity_poly.entity_id
_entity_poly.type
_entity_poly.pdbx_seq_one_letter_code
_entity_poly.pdbx_strand_id
1 'polypeptide(L)'
;FIKAIRQTQLNTVPTYLISRVYIGSGCVGQYSIQANQIKNAHYKSVSIFKTKTKALDQINVSYDCNYYPKNIEPFDMDRYYIRVSQDTKNIDILMIKPSGELTRNYLRYQKTKNGYQYIGTVK
;
A
#
# COMPACT_ATOMS: atom_id res chain seq x y z
N PHE A 1 8.65 1.96 10.59
CA PHE A 1 9.89 1.55 9.90
C PHE A 1 9.57 0.90 8.56
N ILE A 2 10.59 0.83 7.71
CA ILE A 2 10.45 0.31 6.35
C ILE A 2 10.41 -1.22 6.39
N LYS A 3 9.40 -1.82 5.74
CA LYS A 3 9.25 -3.27 5.62
C LYS A 3 9.77 -3.80 4.29
N ALA A 4 9.59 -3.04 3.22
CA ALA A 4 10.00 -3.46 1.88
C ALA A 4 10.13 -2.25 0.96
N ILE A 5 11.03 -2.36 -0.01
CA ILE A 5 11.17 -1.39 -1.09
C ILE A 5 11.14 -2.18 -2.40
N ARG A 6 10.24 -1.79 -3.30
CA ARG A 6 10.11 -2.39 -4.63
C ARG A 6 10.29 -1.33 -5.70
N GLN A 7 10.93 -1.69 -6.78
CA GLN A 7 11.12 -0.80 -7.92
C GLN A 7 10.14 -1.16 -9.03
N THR A 8 9.58 -0.14 -9.65
CA THR A 8 8.77 -0.26 -10.85
C THR A 8 9.12 0.87 -11.80
N GLN A 9 8.73 0.75 -13.06
CA GLN A 9 8.93 1.80 -14.06
C GLN A 9 7.59 2.45 -14.37
N LEU A 10 7.51 3.76 -14.20
CA LEU A 10 6.34 4.55 -14.60
C LEU A 10 6.78 5.57 -15.63
N ASN A 11 6.24 5.47 -16.84
CA ASN A 11 6.62 6.34 -17.96
C ASN A 11 8.15 6.40 -18.14
N THR A 12 8.79 5.24 -18.08
CA THR A 12 10.26 5.07 -18.16
C THR A 12 11.04 5.64 -16.97
N VAL A 13 10.36 6.15 -15.94
CA VAL A 13 11.02 6.67 -14.75
C VAL A 13 11.02 5.61 -13.66
N PRO A 14 12.19 5.25 -13.09
CA PRO A 14 12.23 4.35 -11.95
C PRO A 14 11.47 4.94 -10.77
N THR A 15 10.55 4.17 -10.23
CA THR A 15 9.70 4.58 -9.12
C THR A 15 9.83 3.54 -8.02
N TYR A 16 9.97 3.99 -6.78
CA TYR A 16 10.15 3.13 -5.63
C TYR A 16 8.89 3.10 -4.80
N LEU A 17 8.36 1.90 -4.61
CA LEU A 17 7.19 1.64 -3.76
C LEU A 17 7.72 1.22 -2.39
N ILE A 18 7.50 2.05 -1.39
CA ILE A 18 8.06 1.85 -0.05
C ILE A 18 6.94 1.46 0.89
N SER A 19 7.01 0.23 1.40
CA SER A 19 6.06 -0.28 2.39
C SER A 19 6.60 -0.02 3.78
N ARG A 20 5.77 0.59 4.63
CA ARG A 20 6.13 0.94 6.01
C ARG A 20 5.08 0.45 6.98
N VAL A 21 5.50 0.31 8.24
CA VAL A 21 4.60 0.12 9.36
C VAL A 21 4.86 1.21 10.40
N TYR A 22 3.79 1.80 10.89
CA TYR A 22 3.81 2.73 12.01
C TYR A 22 3.13 2.07 13.20
N ILE A 23 3.86 1.89 14.28
CA ILE A 23 3.34 1.29 15.50
C ILE A 23 2.88 2.42 16.40
N GLY A 24 1.56 2.48 16.64
CA GLY A 24 0.97 3.46 17.54
C GLY A 24 0.94 2.97 18.99
N SER A 25 0.38 3.79 19.86
CA SER A 25 0.18 3.42 21.25
C SER A 25 -0.99 2.44 21.38
N GLY A 26 -0.93 1.55 22.36
CA GLY A 26 -1.94 0.54 22.56
C GLY A 26 -1.87 -0.52 21.45
N CYS A 27 -3.01 -0.83 20.88
CA CYS A 27 -3.16 -1.92 19.95
C CYS A 27 -3.50 -1.44 18.54
N VAL A 28 -3.05 -0.25 18.16
CA VAL A 28 -3.36 0.35 16.86
C VAL A 28 -2.08 0.78 16.16
N GLY A 29 -2.15 0.82 14.84
CA GLY A 29 -1.05 1.30 14.01
C GLY A 29 -1.48 1.40 12.58
N GLN A 30 -0.52 1.59 11.68
CA GLN A 30 -0.80 1.72 10.24
C GLN A 30 0.23 0.98 9.41
N TYR A 31 -0.26 0.34 8.36
CA TYR A 31 0.57 -0.06 7.22
C TYR A 31 0.39 0.98 6.12
N SER A 32 1.46 1.29 5.42
CA SER A 32 1.41 2.26 4.33
C SER A 32 2.23 1.82 3.14
N ILE A 33 1.86 2.33 1.97
CA ILE A 33 2.68 2.25 0.77
C ILE A 33 2.82 3.65 0.19
N GLN A 34 4.06 4.06 -0.05
CA GLN A 34 4.39 5.38 -0.56
C GLN A 34 5.20 5.24 -1.84
N ALA A 35 4.98 6.14 -2.78
CA ALA A 35 5.74 6.18 -4.03
C ALA A 35 6.71 7.34 -4.02
N ASN A 36 7.97 7.04 -4.39
CA ASN A 36 9.03 8.04 -4.51
C ASN A 36 9.78 7.88 -5.82
N GLN A 37 10.26 9.01 -6.30
CA GLN A 37 11.20 9.06 -7.43
C GLN A 37 12.41 9.86 -7.00
N ILE A 38 13.56 9.63 -7.67
CA ILE A 38 14.76 10.40 -7.42
C ILE A 38 14.85 11.47 -8.50
N LYS A 39 14.88 12.73 -8.06
CA LYS A 39 15.05 13.91 -8.94
C LYS A 39 16.14 14.79 -8.37
N ASN A 40 17.12 15.15 -9.20
CA ASN A 40 18.24 16.00 -8.79
C ASN A 40 18.92 15.49 -7.51
N ALA A 41 19.16 14.18 -7.44
CA ALA A 41 19.79 13.48 -6.30
C ALA A 41 18.95 13.54 -5.00
N HIS A 42 17.67 13.86 -5.08
CA HIS A 42 16.76 13.88 -3.93
C HIS A 42 15.60 12.91 -4.12
N TYR A 43 15.23 12.22 -3.06
CA TYR A 43 13.98 11.48 -3.01
C TYR A 43 12.81 12.44 -2.95
N LYS A 44 11.84 12.21 -3.80
CA LYS A 44 10.63 13.03 -3.84
C LYS A 44 9.42 12.13 -3.95
N SER A 45 8.44 12.33 -3.05
CA SER A 45 7.17 11.62 -3.15
C SER A 45 6.42 12.07 -4.41
N VAL A 46 5.73 11.12 -5.03
CA VAL A 46 4.98 11.37 -6.26
C VAL A 46 3.55 10.85 -6.12
N SER A 47 2.59 11.64 -6.59
CA SER A 47 1.16 11.36 -6.45
C SER A 47 0.68 10.48 -7.61
N ILE A 48 0.99 9.19 -7.51
CA ILE A 48 0.73 8.22 -8.58
C ILE A 48 -0.41 7.25 -8.27
N PHE A 49 -0.94 7.25 -7.04
CA PHE A 49 -2.09 6.41 -6.68
C PHE A 49 -3.37 7.18 -6.96
N LYS A 50 -4.07 6.80 -8.02
CA LYS A 50 -5.24 7.54 -8.50
C LYS A 50 -6.52 6.86 -8.03
N THR A 51 -7.24 7.53 -7.14
CA THR A 51 -8.59 7.16 -6.72
C THR A 51 -9.59 7.68 -7.78
N LYS A 52 -10.89 7.56 -7.48
CA LYS A 52 -11.91 8.12 -8.38
C LYS A 52 -11.86 9.65 -8.48
N THR A 53 -11.32 10.32 -7.46
CA THR A 53 -11.40 11.79 -7.35
C THR A 53 -10.06 12.47 -7.09
N LYS A 54 -9.02 11.71 -6.66
CA LYS A 54 -7.76 12.30 -6.21
C LYS A 54 -6.57 11.49 -6.72
N ALA A 55 -5.40 12.12 -6.69
CA ALA A 55 -4.12 11.42 -6.82
C ALA A 55 -3.37 11.54 -5.49
N LEU A 56 -2.88 10.41 -4.99
CA LEU A 56 -2.22 10.33 -3.68
C LEU A 56 -0.79 9.85 -3.86
N ASP A 57 0.11 10.32 -3.01
CA ASP A 57 1.49 9.82 -2.95
C ASP A 57 1.66 8.68 -1.96
N GLN A 58 0.65 8.42 -1.14
CA GLN A 58 0.69 7.41 -0.09
C GLN A 58 -0.72 6.88 0.18
N ILE A 59 -0.80 5.57 0.43
CA ILE A 59 -2.04 4.94 0.90
C ILE A 59 -1.76 4.30 2.25
N ASN A 60 -2.66 4.53 3.20
CA ASN A 60 -2.55 4.05 4.56
C ASN A 60 -3.69 3.11 4.90
N VAL A 61 -3.39 2.06 5.68
CA VAL A 61 -4.37 1.15 6.23
C VAL A 61 -4.16 1.10 7.74
N SER A 62 -5.14 1.53 8.50
CA SER A 62 -5.09 1.44 9.97
C SER A 62 -5.43 0.03 10.41
N TYR A 63 -4.68 -0.51 11.36
CA TYR A 63 -4.95 -1.83 11.90
C TYR A 63 -5.27 -1.75 13.39
N ASP A 64 -6.06 -2.72 13.85
CA ASP A 64 -6.41 -2.90 15.26
C ASP A 64 -6.04 -4.34 15.62
N CYS A 65 -5.20 -4.53 16.63
CA CYS A 65 -4.74 -5.87 17.01
C CYS A 65 -5.85 -6.76 17.55
N ASN A 66 -7.00 -6.21 17.92
CA ASN A 66 -8.17 -7.01 18.30
C ASN A 66 -8.73 -7.79 17.11
N TYR A 67 -8.38 -7.39 15.89
CA TYR A 67 -8.88 -7.98 14.65
C TYR A 67 -7.76 -8.47 13.73
N TYR A 68 -6.60 -8.80 14.28
CA TYR A 68 -5.51 -9.34 13.48
C TYR A 68 -5.93 -10.62 12.76
N PRO A 69 -5.46 -10.82 11.52
CA PRO A 69 -5.68 -12.08 10.84
C PRO A 69 -5.01 -13.21 11.60
N LYS A 70 -5.73 -14.33 11.74
CA LYS A 70 -5.19 -15.53 12.38
C LYS A 70 -4.38 -16.32 11.37
N ASN A 71 -3.40 -17.08 11.85
CA ASN A 71 -2.56 -17.94 11.02
C ASN A 71 -1.64 -17.22 10.05
N ILE A 72 -1.37 -15.91 10.30
CA ILE A 72 -0.40 -15.15 9.55
C ILE A 72 0.79 -14.85 10.47
N GLU A 73 1.98 -15.19 10.00
CA GLU A 73 3.19 -14.88 10.75
C GLU A 73 3.35 -13.36 10.89
N PRO A 74 3.79 -12.87 12.06
CA PRO A 74 3.97 -11.42 12.25
C PRO A 74 4.85 -10.77 11.19
N PHE A 75 5.84 -11.51 10.68
CA PHE A 75 6.74 -11.02 9.64
C PHE A 75 6.02 -10.75 8.31
N ASP A 76 4.95 -11.49 8.03
CA ASP A 76 4.20 -11.40 6.78
C ASP A 76 2.94 -10.55 6.90
N MET A 77 2.70 -9.95 8.06
CA MET A 77 1.48 -9.21 8.34
C MET A 77 1.27 -8.02 7.40
N ASP A 78 2.35 -7.31 7.06
CA ASP A 78 2.28 -6.18 6.15
C ASP A 78 1.75 -6.58 4.78
N ARG A 79 2.12 -7.77 4.29
CA ARG A 79 1.65 -8.28 3.00
C ARG A 79 0.19 -8.69 3.02
N TYR A 80 -0.37 -8.92 4.19
CA TYR A 80 -1.80 -9.20 4.32
C TYR A 80 -2.63 -7.93 4.14
N TYR A 81 -2.17 -6.81 4.70
CA TYR A 81 -2.88 -5.54 4.63
C TYR A 81 -2.67 -4.82 3.30
N ILE A 82 -1.47 -4.87 2.77
CA ILE A 82 -1.14 -4.27 1.47
C ILE A 82 -0.35 -5.30 0.66
N ARG A 83 -0.97 -5.80 -0.40
CA ARG A 83 -0.35 -6.79 -1.28
C ARG A 83 0.18 -6.09 -2.51
N VAL A 84 1.45 -6.31 -2.83
CA VAL A 84 2.02 -5.87 -4.10
C VAL A 84 2.36 -7.12 -4.90
N SER A 85 1.82 -7.25 -6.11
CA SER A 85 2.14 -8.39 -6.96
C SER A 85 3.63 -8.42 -7.30
N GLN A 86 4.16 -9.62 -7.55
CA GLN A 86 5.58 -9.80 -7.83
C GLN A 86 6.05 -8.97 -9.02
N ASP A 87 5.20 -8.82 -10.04
CA ASP A 87 5.48 -8.02 -11.24
C ASP A 87 5.18 -6.53 -11.05
N THR A 88 4.75 -6.10 -9.85
CA THR A 88 4.35 -4.75 -9.50
C THR A 88 3.17 -4.19 -10.28
N LYS A 89 2.40 -5.04 -10.96
CA LYS A 89 1.25 -4.58 -11.77
C LYS A 89 0.02 -4.28 -10.94
N ASN A 90 -0.11 -4.89 -9.76
CA ASN A 90 -1.27 -4.70 -8.90
C ASN A 90 -0.83 -4.37 -7.49
N ILE A 91 -1.51 -3.41 -6.88
CA ILE A 91 -1.42 -3.09 -5.46
C ILE A 91 -2.82 -3.24 -4.89
N ASP A 92 -2.97 -4.12 -3.92
CA ASP A 92 -4.26 -4.42 -3.29
C ASP A 92 -4.23 -3.95 -1.83
N ILE A 93 -5.22 -3.17 -1.47
CA ILE A 93 -5.36 -2.58 -0.14
C ILE A 93 -6.54 -3.23 0.56
N LEU A 94 -6.29 -3.84 1.72
CA LEU A 94 -7.34 -4.54 2.48
C LEU A 94 -8.43 -3.55 2.89
N MET A 95 -9.68 -3.92 2.65
CA MET A 95 -10.83 -3.18 3.15
C MET A 95 -11.09 -3.55 4.60
N ILE A 96 -11.21 -2.55 5.46
CA ILE A 96 -11.47 -2.71 6.88
C ILE A 96 -12.77 -2.00 7.20
N LYS A 97 -13.66 -2.67 7.94
CA LYS A 97 -14.92 -2.08 8.37
C LYS A 97 -14.68 -0.93 9.36
N PRO A 98 -15.61 0.02 9.48
CA PRO A 98 -15.50 1.08 10.50
C PRO A 98 -15.32 0.55 11.92
N SER A 99 -15.82 -0.66 12.21
CA SER A 99 -15.62 -1.33 13.51
C SER A 99 -14.19 -1.78 13.76
N GLY A 100 -13.34 -1.84 12.71
CA GLY A 100 -12.01 -2.41 12.76
C GLY A 100 -11.94 -3.85 12.28
N GLU A 101 -13.07 -4.51 12.07
CA GLU A 101 -13.09 -5.89 11.57
C GLU A 101 -12.55 -5.96 10.15
N LEU A 102 -11.77 -7.00 9.87
CA LEU A 102 -11.22 -7.24 8.55
C LEU A 102 -12.28 -7.83 7.63
N THR A 103 -12.26 -7.41 6.37
CA THR A 103 -13.03 -8.06 5.32
C THR A 103 -12.13 -9.03 4.55
N ARG A 104 -12.68 -9.71 3.56
CA ARG A 104 -11.91 -10.53 2.63
C ARG A 104 -11.74 -9.83 1.28
N ASN A 105 -12.02 -8.54 1.22
CA ASN A 105 -12.00 -7.76 -0.01
C ASN A 105 -10.86 -6.76 0.02
N TYR A 106 -10.30 -6.53 -1.15
CA TYR A 106 -9.22 -5.57 -1.34
C TYR A 106 -9.61 -4.56 -2.40
N LEU A 107 -9.17 -3.33 -2.21
CA LEU A 107 -9.23 -2.29 -3.24
C LEU A 107 -8.01 -2.49 -4.15
N ARG A 108 -8.25 -2.73 -5.43
CA ARG A 108 -7.16 -2.95 -6.37
C ARG A 108 -6.80 -1.70 -7.12
N TYR A 109 -5.51 -1.39 -7.10
CA TYR A 109 -4.89 -0.36 -7.91
C TYR A 109 -4.03 -1.05 -8.96
N GLN A 110 -4.33 -0.82 -10.23
CA GLN A 110 -3.65 -1.46 -11.34
C GLN A 110 -2.69 -0.49 -12.00
N LYS A 111 -1.50 -0.97 -12.31
CA LYS A 111 -0.46 -0.18 -12.96
C LYS A 111 -0.92 0.30 -14.33
N THR A 112 -0.71 1.60 -14.57
CA THR A 112 -0.88 2.26 -15.86
C THR A 112 0.47 2.83 -16.29
N LYS A 113 0.50 3.51 -17.42
CA LYS A 113 1.72 4.16 -17.90
C LYS A 113 2.26 5.18 -16.89
N ASN A 114 1.37 5.90 -16.21
CA ASN A 114 1.71 7.05 -15.37
C ASN A 114 1.49 6.82 -13.87
N GLY A 115 1.07 5.64 -13.45
CA GLY A 115 0.81 5.40 -12.04
C GLY A 115 0.00 4.15 -11.79
N TYR A 116 -0.80 4.18 -10.74
CA TYR A 116 -1.67 3.08 -10.33
C TYR A 116 -3.09 3.61 -10.22
N GLN A 117 -3.99 3.04 -10.98
CA GLN A 117 -5.38 3.46 -11.04
C GLN A 117 -6.26 2.49 -10.26
N TYR A 118 -7.10 3.02 -9.37
CA TYR A 118 -8.13 2.22 -8.71
C TYR A 118 -9.10 1.66 -9.75
N ILE A 119 -9.30 0.33 -9.72
CA ILE A 119 -10.16 -0.36 -10.69
C ILE A 119 -11.31 -1.12 -10.04
N GLY A 120 -11.44 -1.13 -8.73
CA GLY A 120 -12.53 -1.81 -8.04
C GLY A 120 -12.02 -2.76 -6.98
N THR A 121 -12.92 -3.63 -6.50
CA THR A 121 -12.61 -4.57 -5.41
C THR A 121 -12.32 -5.96 -5.95
N VAL A 122 -11.43 -6.67 -5.25
CA VAL A 122 -11.06 -8.07 -5.53
C VAL A 122 -11.01 -8.83 -4.20
N LYS A 123 -10.99 -10.14 -4.28
CA LYS A 123 -10.80 -10.99 -3.09
C LYS A 123 -9.38 -11.46 -2.92
#